data_31f2eceb86a9552d7e407d2a9666f08e
#
_entry.id   31f2eceb86a9552d7e407d2a9666f08e
#
_cell.length_a   1.000
_cell.length_b   1.000
_cell.length_c   1.000
_cell.angle_alpha   90.00
_cell.angle_beta   90.00
_cell.angle_gamma   90.00
#
_symmetry.space_group_name_H-M   'P 1'
#
loop_
_entity.id
_entity.type
_entity.pdbx_description
1 polymer ?
#
loop_
_entity_poly.entity_id
_entity_poly.type
_entity_poly.pdbx_seq_one_letter_code
_entity_poly.pdbx_strand_id
1 'polypeptide(L)'
;MKIGIITEDVCSLPEKMISDFGIEIVKTRLYFPEWEKTRTELGVGLVPHRNEVSSAGFPEKNLYQLMVETRATPKTSAPPPGDYLRAYKKVLENHETALVITLSSKLSACYNSAHQAREIFENQEKVFILDSLQAVAAQGLLVLRAVELINEGKEINEILEVLEKLKRKIKLFGFLRTTYWAEKIGRISKKMALAFTTLRILGIYPYFGTRDGKIGFSGFNLWTYDEFEAMFNQLKHCAKKGKIRVGINYTDNADIALKLKEKLEKDLKAEVLFVSIVPPIVGANSGPGTLITACYNIE
;
A
#
# COMPACT_ATOMS: atom_id res chain seq x y z
N MET A 1 0.51 -27.05 -10.48
CA MET A 1 -0.73 -26.21 -10.68
C MET A 1 -0.31 -24.79 -11.00
N LYS A 2 -0.83 -24.17 -12.05
CA LYS A 2 -0.49 -22.78 -12.37
C LYS A 2 -1.41 -21.85 -11.59
N ILE A 3 -0.85 -21.10 -10.63
CA ILE A 3 -1.59 -20.14 -9.80
C ILE A 3 -1.27 -18.73 -10.27
N GLY A 4 -2.29 -17.96 -10.63
CA GLY A 4 -2.15 -16.54 -10.94
C GLY A 4 -2.51 -15.67 -9.75
N ILE A 5 -1.84 -14.54 -9.59
CA ILE A 5 -2.04 -13.61 -8.48
C ILE A 5 -2.85 -12.39 -8.94
N ILE A 6 -3.82 -12.02 -8.13
CA ILE A 6 -4.62 -10.80 -8.28
C ILE A 6 -4.49 -9.98 -7.00
N THR A 7 -4.26 -8.68 -7.13
CA THR A 7 -4.24 -7.75 -5.99
C THR A 7 -4.66 -6.35 -6.45
N GLU A 8 -4.85 -5.42 -5.52
CA GLU A 8 -5.08 -4.02 -5.87
C GLU A 8 -3.76 -3.25 -6.03
N ASP A 9 -3.81 -2.13 -6.75
CA ASP A 9 -2.68 -1.20 -6.89
C ASP A 9 -2.16 -0.68 -5.54
N VAL A 10 -2.99 -0.70 -4.49
CA VAL A 10 -2.60 -0.36 -3.11
C VAL A 10 -1.46 -1.24 -2.57
N CYS A 11 -1.18 -2.40 -3.13
CA CYS A 11 -0.02 -3.21 -2.77
C CYS A 11 1.30 -2.46 -2.98
N SER A 12 1.26 -1.39 -3.77
CA SER A 12 2.38 -0.47 -4.00
C SER A 12 3.68 -1.14 -4.44
N LEU A 13 3.58 -2.22 -5.20
CA LEU A 13 4.73 -2.85 -5.84
C LEU A 13 5.19 -2.04 -7.06
N PRO A 14 6.50 -2.05 -7.39
CA PRO A 14 6.99 -1.47 -8.63
C PRO A 14 6.33 -2.10 -9.86
N GLU A 15 5.99 -1.28 -10.88
CA GLU A 15 5.37 -1.77 -12.12
C GLU A 15 6.18 -2.88 -12.81
N LYS A 16 7.51 -2.76 -12.76
CA LYS A 16 8.41 -3.79 -13.28
C LYS A 16 8.17 -5.14 -12.60
N MET A 17 8.03 -5.19 -11.27
CA MET A 17 7.75 -6.44 -10.55
C MET A 17 6.36 -6.98 -10.87
N ILE A 18 5.35 -6.11 -10.98
CA ILE A 18 4.00 -6.49 -11.38
C ILE A 18 4.03 -7.19 -12.74
N SER A 19 4.74 -6.61 -13.72
CA SER A 19 4.90 -7.18 -15.05
C SER A 19 5.72 -8.47 -15.05
N ASP A 20 6.89 -8.47 -14.39
CA ASP A 20 7.81 -9.61 -14.37
C ASP A 20 7.19 -10.86 -13.74
N PHE A 21 6.33 -10.68 -12.75
CA PHE A 21 5.63 -11.78 -12.04
C PHE A 21 4.22 -12.06 -12.57
N GLY A 22 3.77 -11.33 -13.58
CA GLY A 22 2.43 -11.52 -14.17
C GLY A 22 1.29 -11.29 -13.18
N ILE A 23 1.45 -10.34 -12.26
CA ILE A 23 0.44 -10.01 -11.25
C ILE A 23 -0.67 -9.18 -11.91
N GLU A 24 -1.90 -9.62 -11.79
CA GLU A 24 -3.07 -8.85 -12.25
C GLU A 24 -3.47 -7.82 -11.22
N ILE A 25 -3.57 -6.56 -11.65
CA ILE A 25 -3.90 -5.43 -10.77
C ILE A 25 -5.34 -4.97 -10.99
N VAL A 26 -6.13 -5.02 -9.92
CA VAL A 26 -7.45 -4.38 -9.84
C VAL A 26 -7.27 -2.96 -9.32
N LYS A 27 -7.58 -1.96 -10.16
CA LYS A 27 -7.31 -0.57 -9.84
C LYS A 27 -8.36 0.04 -8.92
N THR A 28 -7.90 0.66 -7.86
CA THR A 28 -8.73 1.51 -6.99
C THR A 28 -9.11 2.80 -7.69
N ARG A 29 -10.10 3.51 -7.17
CA ARG A 29 -10.64 4.72 -7.78
C ARG A 29 -10.39 5.95 -6.94
N LEU A 30 -9.93 7.01 -7.59
CA LEU A 30 -9.71 8.32 -7.00
C LEU A 30 -10.61 9.33 -7.69
N TYR A 31 -11.32 10.11 -6.92
CA TYR A 31 -12.13 11.23 -7.39
C TYR A 31 -11.59 12.54 -6.82
N PHE A 32 -11.22 13.46 -7.70
CA PHE A 32 -10.74 14.78 -7.33
C PHE A 32 -11.63 15.84 -7.95
N PRO A 33 -12.52 16.51 -7.18
CA PRO A 33 -13.55 17.42 -7.71
C PRO A 33 -13.01 18.56 -8.56
N GLU A 34 -11.82 19.05 -8.24
CA GLU A 34 -11.22 20.22 -8.89
C GLU A 34 -10.33 19.85 -10.09
N TRP A 35 -10.16 18.56 -10.36
CA TRP A 35 -9.32 18.09 -11.44
C TRP A 35 -9.79 18.57 -12.83
N GLU A 36 -11.08 18.66 -13.07
CA GLU A 36 -11.61 19.15 -14.35
C GLU A 36 -11.25 20.61 -14.61
N LYS A 37 -11.29 21.47 -13.58
CA LYS A 37 -10.88 22.86 -13.66
C LYS A 37 -9.40 22.98 -14.01
N THR A 38 -8.56 22.30 -13.23
CA THR A 38 -7.10 22.35 -13.38
C THR A 38 -6.62 21.72 -14.68
N ARG A 39 -7.30 20.67 -15.18
CA ARG A 39 -7.01 20.02 -16.45
C ARG A 39 -7.21 20.97 -17.64
N THR A 40 -8.26 21.78 -17.61
CA THR A 40 -8.55 22.78 -18.63
C THR A 40 -7.49 23.89 -18.62
N GLU A 41 -7.03 24.29 -17.47
CA GLU A 41 -5.99 25.30 -17.28
C GLU A 41 -4.58 24.80 -17.67
N LEU A 42 -4.28 23.51 -17.47
CA LEU A 42 -2.98 22.90 -17.78
C LEU A 42 -2.87 22.36 -19.21
N GLY A 43 -3.92 22.42 -20.04
CA GLY A 43 -3.90 21.97 -21.44
C GLY A 43 -3.71 20.45 -21.62
N VAL A 44 -4.01 19.65 -20.61
CA VAL A 44 -3.89 18.19 -20.68
C VAL A 44 -5.05 17.59 -21.46
N GLY A 45 -4.75 16.92 -22.56
CA GLY A 45 -5.72 16.39 -23.52
C GLY A 45 -6.84 15.49 -22.96
N LEU A 46 -7.91 15.39 -23.72
CA LEU A 46 -9.15 14.70 -23.42
C LEU A 46 -8.96 13.21 -23.09
N VAL A 47 -9.26 12.81 -21.86
CA VAL A 47 -9.60 11.42 -21.52
C VAL A 47 -11.13 11.34 -21.42
N PRO A 48 -11.79 10.40 -22.12
CA PRO A 48 -13.24 10.37 -22.19
C PRO A 48 -13.88 9.96 -20.87
N HIS A 49 -14.88 10.75 -20.51
CA HIS A 49 -15.98 10.49 -19.58
C HIS A 49 -15.73 10.00 -18.15
N ARG A 50 -16.21 10.86 -17.25
CA ARG A 50 -16.46 10.80 -15.82
C ARG A 50 -15.30 11.27 -14.93
N ASN A 51 -15.69 12.01 -13.87
CA ASN A 51 -14.89 12.52 -12.75
C ASN A 51 -14.15 11.43 -11.93
N GLU A 52 -14.09 10.21 -12.42
CA GLU A 52 -13.37 9.09 -11.86
C GLU A 52 -12.06 8.90 -12.61
N VAL A 53 -10.97 9.30 -12.01
CA VAL A 53 -9.64 8.97 -12.52
C VAL A 53 -9.25 7.63 -11.89
N SER A 54 -9.00 6.64 -12.74
CA SER A 54 -8.24 5.47 -12.33
C SER A 54 -6.92 5.97 -11.74
N SER A 55 -6.45 5.38 -10.64
CA SER A 55 -5.17 5.75 -10.02
C SER A 55 -4.00 5.81 -11.02
N ALA A 56 -4.10 5.13 -12.17
CA ALA A 56 -3.12 5.14 -13.26
C ALA A 56 -3.18 6.37 -14.18
N GLY A 57 -4.22 7.20 -14.11
CA GLY A 57 -4.39 8.37 -14.99
C GLY A 57 -3.96 9.70 -14.40
N PHE A 58 -3.52 9.70 -13.13
CA PHE A 58 -2.99 10.88 -12.47
C PHE A 58 -1.47 10.93 -12.62
N PRO A 59 -0.90 12.01 -13.20
CA PRO A 59 0.53 12.25 -13.07
C PRO A 59 0.84 12.44 -11.59
N GLU A 60 1.55 11.52 -10.98
CA GLU A 60 1.81 11.46 -9.53
C GLU A 60 2.40 12.76 -8.99
N LYS A 61 3.29 13.42 -9.76
CA LYS A 61 3.86 14.73 -9.41
C LYS A 61 2.81 15.84 -9.27
N ASN A 62 1.72 15.77 -10.04
CA ASN A 62 0.71 16.83 -10.05
C ASN A 62 -0.32 16.66 -8.92
N LEU A 63 -0.55 15.44 -8.41
CA LEU A 63 -1.49 15.22 -7.32
C LEU A 63 -1.08 15.96 -6.04
N TYR A 64 0.15 15.80 -5.60
CA TYR A 64 0.64 16.42 -4.37
C TYR A 64 0.72 17.93 -4.48
N GLN A 65 1.17 18.44 -5.62
CA GLN A 65 1.17 19.87 -5.89
C GLN A 65 -0.26 20.44 -5.84
N LEU A 66 -1.19 19.79 -6.52
CA LEU A 66 -2.59 20.18 -6.54
C LEU A 66 -3.23 20.13 -5.15
N MET A 67 -2.96 19.07 -4.37
CA MET A 67 -3.43 18.97 -2.99
C MET A 67 -2.92 20.11 -2.13
N VAL A 68 -1.65 20.50 -2.28
CA VAL A 68 -1.04 21.59 -1.51
C VAL A 68 -1.62 22.95 -1.92
N GLU A 69 -1.75 23.21 -3.21
CA GLU A 69 -2.25 24.49 -3.75
C GLU A 69 -3.72 24.71 -3.44
N THR A 70 -4.55 23.69 -3.66
CA THR A 70 -6.01 23.79 -3.49
C THR A 70 -6.50 23.48 -2.07
N ARG A 71 -5.65 22.80 -1.27
CA ARG A 71 -6.03 22.21 0.03
C ARG A 71 -7.24 21.28 -0.05
N ALA A 72 -7.58 20.81 -1.23
CA ALA A 72 -8.66 19.87 -1.46
C ALA A 72 -8.22 18.43 -1.16
N THR A 73 -9.15 17.64 -0.65
CA THR A 73 -8.91 16.21 -0.36
C THR A 73 -9.65 15.37 -1.39
N PRO A 74 -8.94 14.54 -2.15
CA PRO A 74 -9.57 13.58 -3.04
C PRO A 74 -10.47 12.61 -2.27
N LYS A 75 -11.53 12.14 -2.93
CA LYS A 75 -12.34 11.02 -2.44
C LYS A 75 -11.84 9.72 -3.06
N THR A 76 -11.94 8.64 -2.30
CA THR A 76 -11.45 7.33 -2.72
C THR A 76 -12.56 6.29 -2.63
N SER A 77 -12.56 5.31 -3.54
CA SER A 77 -13.47 4.18 -3.48
C SER A 77 -12.77 2.86 -3.85
N ALA A 78 -13.29 1.77 -3.28
CA ALA A 78 -12.89 0.42 -3.67
C ALA A 78 -13.34 0.11 -5.11
N PRO A 79 -12.64 -0.80 -5.81
CA PRO A 79 -13.11 -1.33 -7.07
C PRO A 79 -14.46 -2.03 -6.89
N PRO A 80 -15.41 -1.87 -7.82
CA PRO A 80 -16.67 -2.62 -7.77
C PRO A 80 -16.43 -4.11 -8.12
N PRO A 81 -17.38 -5.01 -7.77
CA PRO A 81 -17.26 -6.44 -8.05
C PRO A 81 -16.98 -6.76 -9.52
N GLY A 82 -17.52 -5.98 -10.46
CA GLY A 82 -17.28 -6.17 -11.90
C GLY A 82 -15.82 -6.05 -12.33
N ASP A 83 -14.99 -5.29 -11.59
CA ASP A 83 -13.56 -5.17 -11.87
C ASP A 83 -12.82 -6.45 -11.47
N TYR A 84 -13.18 -7.04 -10.33
CA TYR A 84 -12.66 -8.35 -9.90
C TYR A 84 -13.10 -9.48 -10.81
N LEU A 85 -14.37 -9.48 -11.26
CA LEU A 85 -14.85 -10.47 -12.26
C LEU A 85 -14.00 -10.47 -13.52
N ARG A 86 -13.65 -9.29 -14.03
CA ARG A 86 -12.76 -9.19 -15.20
C ARG A 86 -11.37 -9.75 -14.90
N ALA A 87 -10.83 -9.44 -13.73
CA ALA A 87 -9.53 -9.96 -13.32
C ALA A 87 -9.53 -11.49 -13.17
N TYR A 88 -10.60 -12.08 -12.60
CA TYR A 88 -10.75 -13.54 -12.48
C TYR A 88 -10.76 -14.21 -13.85
N LYS A 89 -11.59 -13.72 -14.79
CA LYS A 89 -11.65 -14.23 -16.15
C LYS A 89 -10.27 -14.19 -16.81
N LYS A 90 -9.61 -13.03 -16.77
CA LYS A 90 -8.31 -12.81 -17.40
C LYS A 90 -7.22 -13.74 -16.85
N VAL A 91 -7.16 -13.88 -15.52
CA VAL A 91 -6.14 -14.73 -14.89
C VAL A 91 -6.39 -16.20 -15.19
N LEU A 92 -7.64 -16.67 -15.16
CA LEU A 92 -8.00 -18.05 -15.39
C LEU A 92 -7.95 -18.48 -16.87
N GLU A 93 -7.71 -17.56 -17.81
CA GLU A 93 -7.37 -17.91 -19.20
C GLU A 93 -6.02 -18.66 -19.30
N ASN A 94 -5.07 -18.35 -18.42
CA ASN A 94 -3.72 -18.90 -18.46
C ASN A 94 -3.30 -19.65 -17.17
N HIS A 95 -4.16 -19.65 -16.13
CA HIS A 95 -3.89 -20.28 -14.86
C HIS A 95 -5.07 -21.16 -14.43
N GLU A 96 -4.78 -22.18 -13.67
CA GLU A 96 -5.79 -23.12 -13.16
C GLU A 96 -6.50 -22.57 -11.92
N THR A 97 -5.82 -21.67 -11.19
CA THR A 97 -6.30 -21.09 -9.93
C THR A 97 -5.91 -19.61 -9.85
N ALA A 98 -6.79 -18.80 -9.27
CA ALA A 98 -6.55 -17.40 -8.96
C ALA A 98 -6.44 -17.20 -7.44
N LEU A 99 -5.30 -16.65 -6.98
CA LEU A 99 -5.10 -16.20 -5.61
C LEU A 99 -5.26 -14.69 -5.55
N VAL A 100 -6.30 -14.23 -4.84
CA VAL A 100 -6.61 -12.82 -4.65
C VAL A 100 -6.11 -12.37 -3.28
N ILE A 101 -5.15 -11.46 -3.23
CA ILE A 101 -4.64 -10.90 -1.97
C ILE A 101 -5.13 -9.46 -1.86
N THR A 102 -6.14 -9.23 -1.02
CA THR A 102 -6.81 -7.92 -0.94
C THR A 102 -6.22 -7.01 0.13
N LEU A 103 -6.40 -5.71 -0.05
CA LEU A 103 -6.28 -4.71 1.00
C LEU A 103 -7.15 -5.14 2.19
N SER A 104 -6.68 -4.83 3.40
CA SER A 104 -7.41 -5.15 4.64
C SER A 104 -8.90 -4.81 4.57
N SER A 105 -9.74 -5.77 4.91
CA SER A 105 -11.20 -5.62 5.01
C SER A 105 -11.62 -4.56 6.06
N LYS A 106 -10.71 -4.19 6.96
CA LYS A 106 -10.93 -3.17 7.99
C LYS A 106 -10.63 -1.75 7.49
N LEU A 107 -10.03 -1.63 6.31
CA LEU A 107 -9.64 -0.34 5.69
C LEU A 107 -10.47 0.00 4.46
N SER A 108 -10.95 -1.01 3.75
CA SER A 108 -11.63 -0.85 2.46
C SER A 108 -12.67 -1.94 2.22
N ALA A 109 -13.59 -1.67 1.29
CA ALA A 109 -14.53 -2.65 0.79
C ALA A 109 -13.92 -3.62 -0.27
N CYS A 110 -12.61 -3.54 -0.58
CA CYS A 110 -11.95 -4.39 -1.58
C CYS A 110 -12.22 -5.88 -1.35
N TYR A 111 -12.01 -6.35 -0.13
CA TYR A 111 -12.29 -7.74 0.24
C TYR A 111 -13.75 -8.16 -0.03
N ASN A 112 -14.71 -7.31 0.37
CA ASN A 112 -16.13 -7.59 0.12
C ASN A 112 -16.47 -7.57 -1.37
N SER A 113 -15.91 -6.62 -2.14
CA SER A 113 -16.09 -6.57 -3.60
C SER A 113 -15.52 -7.81 -4.30
N ALA A 114 -14.35 -8.29 -3.86
CA ALA A 114 -13.76 -9.53 -4.36
C ALA A 114 -14.66 -10.75 -4.06
N HIS A 115 -15.20 -10.86 -2.84
CA HIS A 115 -16.11 -11.92 -2.47
C HIS A 115 -17.42 -11.89 -3.27
N GLN A 116 -18.05 -10.73 -3.40
CA GLN A 116 -19.27 -10.58 -4.23
C GLN A 116 -19.01 -10.96 -5.69
N ALA A 117 -17.85 -10.61 -6.23
CA ALA A 117 -17.45 -11.05 -7.56
C ALA A 117 -17.31 -12.57 -7.66
N ARG A 118 -16.71 -13.21 -6.64
CA ARG A 118 -16.56 -14.66 -6.60
C ARG A 118 -17.90 -15.39 -6.54
N GLU A 119 -18.85 -14.91 -5.74
CA GLU A 119 -20.18 -15.53 -5.57
C GLU A 119 -20.98 -15.62 -6.89
N ILE A 120 -20.76 -14.68 -7.80
CA ILE A 120 -21.44 -14.64 -9.13
C ILE A 120 -20.56 -15.18 -10.26
N PHE A 121 -19.34 -15.68 -9.94
CA PHE A 121 -18.43 -16.22 -10.94
C PHE A 121 -18.67 -17.71 -11.14
N GLU A 122 -18.73 -18.16 -12.38
CA GLU A 122 -19.07 -19.55 -12.74
C GLU A 122 -18.10 -20.60 -12.18
N ASN A 123 -16.79 -20.24 -12.08
CA ASN A 123 -15.73 -21.10 -11.58
C ASN A 123 -15.24 -20.64 -10.19
N GLN A 124 -16.16 -20.36 -9.28
CA GLN A 124 -15.85 -19.81 -7.96
C GLN A 124 -14.89 -20.67 -7.11
N GLU A 125 -14.86 -21.99 -7.34
CA GLU A 125 -13.97 -22.94 -6.67
C GLU A 125 -12.49 -22.76 -7.05
N LYS A 126 -12.21 -22.10 -8.19
CA LYS A 126 -10.86 -21.78 -8.65
C LYS A 126 -10.32 -20.46 -8.08
N VAL A 127 -11.15 -19.67 -7.38
CA VAL A 127 -10.80 -18.36 -6.85
C VAL A 127 -10.64 -18.43 -5.34
N PHE A 128 -9.46 -18.16 -4.85
CA PHE A 128 -9.11 -18.11 -3.43
C PHE A 128 -8.82 -16.67 -3.01
N ILE A 129 -9.45 -16.20 -1.95
CA ILE A 129 -9.36 -14.80 -1.51
C ILE A 129 -8.77 -14.76 -0.11
N LEU A 130 -7.65 -14.03 0.03
CA LEU A 130 -6.98 -13.75 1.28
C LEU A 130 -7.17 -12.29 1.67
N ASP A 131 -7.78 -12.04 2.83
CA ASP A 131 -7.69 -10.74 3.49
C ASP A 131 -6.28 -10.54 4.04
N SER A 132 -5.53 -9.62 3.47
CA SER A 132 -4.15 -9.39 3.93
C SER A 132 -4.08 -8.87 5.36
N LEU A 133 -5.13 -8.23 5.87
CA LEU A 133 -5.11 -7.41 7.09
C LEU A 133 -4.00 -6.35 7.08
N GLN A 134 -3.51 -6.03 5.91
CA GLN A 134 -2.39 -5.14 5.65
C GLN A 134 -2.73 -4.13 4.57
N ALA A 135 -1.81 -3.21 4.28
CA ALA A 135 -1.88 -2.19 3.24
C ALA A 135 -0.47 -1.88 2.70
N VAL A 136 -0.40 -1.23 1.57
CA VAL A 136 0.83 -0.69 0.96
C VAL A 136 2.00 -1.68 0.99
N ALA A 137 3.17 -1.29 1.43
CA ALA A 137 4.36 -2.16 1.49
C ALA A 137 4.10 -3.49 2.21
N ALA A 138 3.25 -3.53 3.24
CA ALA A 138 2.95 -4.76 3.95
C ALA A 138 2.11 -5.74 3.12
N GLN A 139 1.15 -5.24 2.34
CA GLN A 139 0.41 -6.04 1.35
C GLN A 139 1.35 -6.48 0.23
N GLY A 140 2.22 -5.59 -0.26
CA GLY A 140 3.24 -5.92 -1.26
C GLY A 140 4.18 -7.05 -0.84
N LEU A 141 4.63 -7.06 0.42
CA LEU A 141 5.45 -8.15 0.96
C LEU A 141 4.71 -9.50 0.99
N LEU A 142 3.40 -9.51 1.29
CA LEU A 142 2.58 -10.74 1.20
C LEU A 142 2.46 -11.23 -0.23
N VAL A 143 2.23 -10.31 -1.18
CA VAL A 143 2.14 -10.65 -2.61
C VAL A 143 3.46 -11.26 -3.10
N LEU A 144 4.60 -10.65 -2.76
CA LEU A 144 5.91 -11.20 -3.14
C LEU A 144 6.18 -12.58 -2.51
N ARG A 145 5.77 -12.79 -1.24
CA ARG A 145 5.90 -14.12 -0.64
C ARG A 145 5.02 -15.16 -1.33
N ALA A 146 3.82 -14.78 -1.79
CA ALA A 146 2.98 -15.66 -2.62
C ALA A 146 3.67 -16.03 -3.94
N VAL A 147 4.29 -15.05 -4.63
CA VAL A 147 5.09 -15.31 -5.84
C VAL A 147 6.20 -16.32 -5.58
N GLU A 148 6.95 -16.14 -4.49
CA GLU A 148 8.03 -17.06 -4.12
C GLU A 148 7.50 -18.50 -3.91
N LEU A 149 6.43 -18.64 -3.13
CA LEU A 149 5.84 -19.95 -2.84
C LEU A 149 5.30 -20.65 -4.09
N ILE A 150 4.72 -19.90 -5.02
CA ILE A 150 4.28 -20.42 -6.32
C ILE A 150 5.49 -20.92 -7.13
N ASN A 151 6.58 -20.15 -7.15
CA ASN A 151 7.81 -20.54 -7.83
C ASN A 151 8.51 -21.74 -7.16
N GLU A 152 8.33 -21.92 -5.84
CA GLU A 152 8.74 -23.11 -5.09
C GLU A 152 7.86 -24.35 -5.40
N GLY A 153 6.79 -24.20 -6.20
CA GLY A 153 5.87 -25.29 -6.57
C GLY A 153 4.87 -25.66 -5.48
N LYS A 154 4.60 -24.77 -4.52
CA LYS A 154 3.67 -25.01 -3.43
C LYS A 154 2.22 -25.02 -3.91
N GLU A 155 1.40 -25.91 -3.29
CA GLU A 155 -0.03 -25.97 -3.54
C GLU A 155 -0.77 -24.79 -2.86
N ILE A 156 -1.94 -24.43 -3.40
CA ILE A 156 -2.70 -23.25 -2.96
C ILE A 156 -3.00 -23.26 -1.44
N ASN A 157 -3.33 -24.42 -0.86
CA ASN A 157 -3.62 -24.51 0.58
C ASN A 157 -2.36 -24.28 1.43
N GLU A 158 -1.19 -24.78 1.01
CA GLU A 158 0.08 -24.51 1.69
C GLU A 158 0.43 -23.04 1.64
N ILE A 159 0.21 -22.40 0.46
CA ILE A 159 0.45 -20.96 0.26
C ILE A 159 -0.44 -20.16 1.22
N LEU A 160 -1.73 -20.44 1.26
CA LEU A 160 -2.67 -19.75 2.14
C LEU A 160 -2.27 -19.91 3.61
N GLU A 161 -1.87 -21.08 4.04
CA GLU A 161 -1.43 -21.32 5.43
C GLU A 161 -0.20 -20.47 5.79
N VAL A 162 0.80 -20.41 4.90
CA VAL A 162 2.01 -19.59 5.11
C VAL A 162 1.64 -18.11 5.16
N LEU A 163 0.82 -17.64 4.23
CA LEU A 163 0.43 -16.23 4.16
C LEU A 163 -0.44 -15.80 5.35
N GLU A 164 -1.33 -16.68 5.83
CA GLU A 164 -2.15 -16.45 7.03
C GLU A 164 -1.27 -16.24 8.29
N LYS A 165 -0.19 -17.00 8.41
CA LYS A 165 0.79 -16.83 9.50
C LYS A 165 1.62 -15.56 9.30
N LEU A 166 2.08 -15.31 8.06
CA LEU A 166 2.96 -14.19 7.74
C LEU A 166 2.27 -12.83 7.91
N LYS A 167 1.02 -12.67 7.48
CA LYS A 167 0.29 -11.39 7.58
C LYS A 167 0.22 -10.82 9.00
N ARG A 168 0.30 -11.68 10.02
CA ARG A 168 0.31 -11.30 11.44
C ARG A 168 1.71 -10.94 11.95
N LYS A 169 2.77 -11.40 11.26
CA LYS A 169 4.18 -11.12 11.60
C LYS A 169 4.70 -9.84 10.94
N ILE A 170 4.10 -9.43 9.81
CA ILE A 170 4.49 -8.20 9.11
C ILE A 170 4.14 -7.00 9.97
N LYS A 171 5.12 -6.10 10.11
CA LYS A 171 4.96 -4.80 10.78
C LYS A 171 4.99 -3.70 9.74
N LEU A 172 4.03 -2.81 9.81
CA LEU A 172 3.96 -1.58 9.01
C LEU A 172 4.35 -0.39 9.87
N PHE A 173 5.16 0.50 9.31
CA PHE A 173 5.52 1.79 9.90
C PHE A 173 5.24 2.89 8.88
N GLY A 174 4.41 3.85 9.24
CA GLY A 174 4.11 5.02 8.44
C GLY A 174 4.45 6.29 9.21
N PHE A 175 5.23 7.17 8.58
CA PHE A 175 5.56 8.48 9.09
C PHE A 175 4.98 9.55 8.17
N LEU A 176 4.08 10.35 8.71
CA LEU A 176 3.46 11.46 8.00
C LEU A 176 4.29 12.71 8.23
N ARG A 177 4.71 13.39 7.16
CA ARG A 177 5.38 14.69 7.28
C ARG A 177 4.47 15.74 7.89
N THR A 178 3.17 15.65 7.59
CA THR A 178 2.14 16.51 8.17
C THR A 178 0.90 15.70 8.54
N THR A 179 0.26 16.06 9.63
CA THR A 179 -1.00 15.45 10.08
C THR A 179 -2.23 16.06 9.40
N TYR A 180 -2.05 17.15 8.66
CA TYR A 180 -3.14 17.93 8.04
C TYR A 180 -4.08 17.07 7.20
N TRP A 181 -3.54 16.25 6.29
CA TRP A 181 -4.35 15.43 5.38
C TRP A 181 -5.12 14.35 6.12
N ALA A 182 -4.47 13.64 7.06
CA ALA A 182 -5.11 12.62 7.88
C ALA A 182 -6.22 13.19 8.78
N GLU A 183 -6.05 14.43 9.27
CA GLU A 183 -7.09 15.17 10.00
C GLU A 183 -8.24 15.54 9.07
N LYS A 184 -7.95 16.11 7.91
CA LYS A 184 -8.93 16.58 6.94
C LYS A 184 -9.89 15.48 6.48
N ILE A 185 -9.39 14.25 6.32
CA ILE A 185 -10.20 13.08 5.93
C ILE A 185 -10.81 12.34 7.15
N GLY A 186 -10.64 12.88 8.37
CA GLY A 186 -11.22 12.30 9.59
C GLY A 186 -10.54 11.05 10.13
N ARG A 187 -9.29 10.76 9.70
CA ARG A 187 -8.52 9.61 10.20
C ARG A 187 -7.89 9.86 11.57
N ILE A 188 -7.63 11.13 11.90
CA ILE A 188 -7.20 11.57 13.22
C ILE A 188 -8.03 12.79 13.64
N SER A 189 -8.22 12.97 14.96
CA SER A 189 -8.88 14.16 15.48
C SER A 189 -7.97 15.39 15.46
N LYS A 190 -8.54 16.60 15.44
CA LYS A 190 -7.80 17.86 15.56
C LYS A 190 -6.90 17.90 16.80
N LYS A 191 -7.40 17.39 17.93
CA LYS A 191 -6.63 17.31 19.18
C LYS A 191 -5.40 16.41 19.03
N MET A 192 -5.56 15.27 18.35
CA MET A 192 -4.44 14.34 18.08
C MET A 192 -3.45 14.95 17.07
N ALA A 193 -3.91 15.63 16.03
CA ALA A 193 -3.05 16.30 15.06
C ALA A 193 -2.18 17.37 15.74
N LEU A 194 -2.77 18.20 16.61
CA LEU A 194 -2.05 19.20 17.39
C LEU A 194 -1.04 18.55 18.35
N ALA A 195 -1.45 17.52 19.08
CA ALA A 195 -0.56 16.79 19.98
C ALA A 195 0.66 16.21 19.24
N PHE A 196 0.46 15.59 18.08
CA PHE A 196 1.57 15.03 17.30
C PHE A 196 2.54 16.10 16.79
N THR A 197 2.01 17.26 16.37
CA THR A 197 2.84 18.39 15.94
C THR A 197 3.70 18.90 17.10
N THR A 198 3.12 19.05 18.29
CA THR A 198 3.85 19.50 19.50
C THR A 198 4.90 18.48 19.94
N LEU A 199 4.56 17.19 19.94
CA LEU A 199 5.49 16.12 20.33
C LEU A 199 6.73 16.06 19.42
N ARG A 200 6.57 16.31 18.14
CA ARG A 200 7.71 16.34 17.19
C ARG A 200 8.71 17.44 17.52
N ILE A 201 8.25 18.61 17.96
CA ILE A 201 9.14 19.71 18.39
C ILE A 201 9.98 19.26 19.59
N LEU A 202 9.44 18.38 20.44
CA LEU A 202 10.12 17.82 21.62
C LEU A 202 10.99 16.59 21.29
N GLY A 203 11.21 16.26 20.03
CA GLY A 203 11.97 15.07 19.62
C GLY A 203 11.22 13.76 19.85
N ILE A 204 9.90 13.80 19.97
CA ILE A 204 9.03 12.64 20.10
C ILE A 204 8.28 12.46 18.78
N TYR A 205 8.70 11.48 18.01
CA TYR A 205 8.18 11.27 16.64
C TYR A 205 7.14 10.15 16.61
N PRO A 206 5.84 10.45 16.44
CA PRO A 206 4.78 9.45 16.38
C PRO A 206 4.83 8.68 15.07
N TYR A 207 4.47 7.40 15.10
CA TYR A 207 4.31 6.60 13.90
C TYR A 207 2.99 5.84 13.89
N PHE A 208 2.54 5.55 12.68
CA PHE A 208 1.35 4.75 12.41
C PHE A 208 1.75 3.35 11.98
N GLY A 209 0.91 2.39 12.24
CA GLY A 209 1.10 1.00 11.81
C GLY A 209 -0.23 0.28 11.67
N THR A 210 -0.19 -0.97 11.25
CA THR A 210 -1.37 -1.84 11.22
C THR A 210 -1.45 -2.69 12.48
N ARG A 211 -2.65 -2.73 13.06
CA ARG A 211 -2.99 -3.65 14.15
C ARG A 211 -4.38 -4.24 13.86
N ASP A 212 -4.45 -5.56 13.78
CA ASP A 212 -5.69 -6.29 13.47
C ASP A 212 -6.43 -5.76 12.23
N GLY A 213 -5.65 -5.41 11.19
CA GLY A 213 -6.16 -4.90 9.93
C GLY A 213 -6.51 -3.41 9.92
N LYS A 214 -6.40 -2.68 11.02
CA LYS A 214 -6.68 -1.24 11.10
C LYS A 214 -5.38 -0.44 11.13
N ILE A 215 -5.32 0.66 10.39
CA ILE A 215 -4.24 1.64 10.52
C ILE A 215 -4.55 2.57 11.67
N GLY A 216 -3.57 2.78 12.53
CA GLY A 216 -3.71 3.70 13.65
C GLY A 216 -2.35 4.05 14.26
N PHE A 217 -2.41 4.94 15.25
CA PHE A 217 -1.26 5.27 16.05
C PHE A 217 -0.69 4.01 16.71
N SER A 218 0.62 3.77 16.55
CA SER A 218 1.30 2.54 16.98
C SER A 218 2.44 2.77 17.96
N GLY A 219 2.87 4.02 18.16
CA GLY A 219 3.89 4.36 19.13
C GLY A 219 4.70 5.60 18.77
N PHE A 220 5.78 5.80 19.52
CA PHE A 220 6.68 6.93 19.38
C PHE A 220 8.13 6.48 19.21
N ASN A 221 8.92 7.28 18.47
CA ASN A 221 10.36 7.33 18.61
C ASN A 221 10.73 8.48 19.54
N LEU A 222 11.61 8.24 20.45
CA LEU A 222 12.13 9.25 21.37
C LEU A 222 13.48 9.76 20.86
N TRP A 223 13.77 11.03 21.14
CA TRP A 223 15.04 11.68 20.78
C TRP A 223 15.35 11.62 19.28
N THR A 224 14.30 11.80 18.46
CA THR A 224 14.35 11.72 17.01
C THR A 224 13.64 12.92 16.43
N TYR A 225 14.29 13.64 15.50
CA TYR A 225 13.81 14.93 15.01
C TYR A 225 13.39 14.90 13.53
N ASP A 226 13.63 13.79 12.86
CA ASP A 226 13.21 13.58 11.47
C ASP A 226 12.63 12.20 11.20
N GLU A 227 11.89 12.08 10.09
CA GLU A 227 11.21 10.84 9.69
C GLU A 227 12.17 9.73 9.27
N PHE A 228 13.33 10.08 8.72
CA PHE A 228 14.31 9.11 8.26
C PHE A 228 14.92 8.34 9.44
N GLU A 229 15.39 9.06 10.45
CA GLU A 229 15.94 8.44 11.67
C GLU A 229 14.86 7.67 12.42
N ALA A 230 13.65 8.23 12.53
CA ALA A 230 12.52 7.57 13.16
C ALA A 230 12.23 6.22 12.49
N MET A 231 12.19 6.19 11.15
CA MET A 231 11.97 4.98 10.37
C MET A 231 13.11 3.97 10.54
N PHE A 232 14.35 4.43 10.42
CA PHE A 232 15.51 3.58 10.61
C PHE A 232 15.53 2.92 11.99
N ASN A 233 15.21 3.67 13.04
CA ASN A 233 15.18 3.16 14.42
C ASN A 233 14.12 2.06 14.62
N GLN A 234 12.93 2.18 13.96
CA GLN A 234 11.91 1.12 14.01
C GLN A 234 12.38 -0.15 13.32
N LEU A 235 12.99 -0.03 12.13
CA LEU A 235 13.51 -1.18 11.40
C LEU A 235 14.72 -1.82 12.12
N LYS A 236 15.59 -1.01 12.71
CA LYS A 236 16.68 -1.49 13.58
C LYS A 236 16.14 -2.29 14.78
N HIS A 237 15.03 -1.85 15.37
CA HIS A 237 14.38 -2.62 16.44
C HIS A 237 13.85 -3.97 15.94
N CYS A 238 13.29 -4.02 14.75
CA CYS A 238 12.86 -5.28 14.11
C CYS A 238 14.06 -6.20 13.84
N ALA A 239 15.17 -5.66 13.34
CA ALA A 239 16.38 -6.42 13.01
C ALA A 239 17.09 -7.04 14.22
N LYS A 240 16.81 -6.57 15.45
CA LYS A 240 17.32 -7.23 16.68
C LYS A 240 16.85 -8.67 16.85
N LYS A 241 15.76 -9.06 16.19
CA LYS A 241 15.15 -10.40 16.25
C LYS A 241 15.63 -11.34 15.15
N GLY A 242 16.50 -10.88 14.26
CA GLY A 242 17.03 -11.61 13.11
C GLY A 242 17.02 -10.79 11.84
N LYS A 243 17.50 -11.39 10.75
CA LYS A 243 17.50 -10.74 9.42
C LYS A 243 16.07 -10.38 9.01
N ILE A 244 15.90 -9.20 8.44
CA ILE A 244 14.59 -8.68 8.01
C ILE A 244 14.51 -8.52 6.50
N ARG A 245 13.32 -8.77 5.96
CA ARG A 245 12.88 -8.34 4.63
C ARG A 245 12.07 -7.07 4.73
N VAL A 246 12.30 -6.13 3.82
CA VAL A 246 11.74 -4.79 3.90
C VAL A 246 11.15 -4.38 2.55
N GLY A 247 9.96 -3.77 2.59
CA GLY A 247 9.40 -2.99 1.49
C GLY A 247 9.37 -1.52 1.91
N ILE A 248 9.71 -0.62 0.99
CA ILE A 248 9.73 0.84 1.20
C ILE A 248 8.83 1.51 0.20
N ASN A 249 7.92 2.34 0.69
CA ASN A 249 7.06 3.20 -0.13
C ASN A 249 7.25 4.68 0.25
N TYR A 250 7.15 5.56 -0.73
CA TYR A 250 7.23 7.01 -0.56
C TYR A 250 6.17 7.72 -1.41
N THR A 251 5.88 8.98 -1.09
CA THR A 251 4.92 9.79 -1.88
C THR A 251 5.61 10.63 -2.95
N ASP A 252 6.50 11.52 -2.56
CA ASP A 252 7.12 12.51 -3.46
C ASP A 252 8.64 12.65 -3.26
N ASN A 253 9.24 11.91 -2.33
CA ASN A 253 10.65 12.00 -1.99
C ASN A 253 11.38 10.66 -2.17
N ALA A 254 11.72 10.33 -3.41
CA ALA A 254 12.47 9.13 -3.76
C ALA A 254 13.86 9.09 -3.09
N ASP A 255 14.54 10.24 -2.97
CA ASP A 255 15.91 10.30 -2.44
C ASP A 255 15.99 9.85 -0.99
N ILE A 256 14.99 10.19 -0.16
CA ILE A 256 14.92 9.72 1.23
C ILE A 256 14.72 8.21 1.27
N ALA A 257 13.84 7.67 0.43
CA ALA A 257 13.57 6.24 0.36
C ALA A 257 14.79 5.44 -0.10
N LEU A 258 15.53 5.93 -1.09
CA LEU A 258 16.76 5.30 -1.59
C LEU A 258 17.89 5.37 -0.55
N LYS A 259 18.09 6.50 0.10
CA LYS A 259 19.04 6.62 1.22
C LYS A 259 18.70 5.67 2.37
N LEU A 260 17.40 5.49 2.65
CA LEU A 260 16.96 4.53 3.66
C LEU A 260 17.31 3.11 3.26
N LYS A 261 17.05 2.73 2.00
CA LYS A 261 17.45 1.42 1.47
C LYS A 261 18.93 1.17 1.67
N GLU A 262 19.80 2.06 1.18
CA GLU A 262 21.26 1.93 1.29
C GLU A 262 21.71 1.75 2.75
N LYS A 263 21.15 2.55 3.66
CA LYS A 263 21.47 2.47 5.09
C LYS A 263 21.00 1.16 5.72
N LEU A 264 19.83 0.65 5.36
CA LEU A 264 19.30 -0.63 5.86
C LEU A 264 20.16 -1.81 5.39
N GLU A 265 20.53 -1.83 4.12
CA GLU A 265 21.38 -2.88 3.53
C GLU A 265 22.78 -2.85 4.14
N LYS A 266 23.36 -1.66 4.31
CA LYS A 266 24.71 -1.49 4.88
C LYS A 266 24.77 -1.81 6.38
N ASP A 267 23.92 -1.17 7.17
CA ASP A 267 24.05 -1.17 8.63
C ASP A 267 23.33 -2.34 9.30
N LEU A 268 22.24 -2.84 8.71
CA LEU A 268 21.41 -3.90 9.27
C LEU A 268 21.46 -5.20 8.48
N LYS A 269 22.14 -5.21 7.32
CA LYS A 269 22.15 -6.33 6.37
C LYS A 269 20.70 -6.77 6.01
N ALA A 270 19.77 -5.82 5.98
CA ALA A 270 18.38 -6.07 5.63
C ALA A 270 18.26 -6.41 4.15
N GLU A 271 17.30 -7.25 3.80
CA GLU A 271 16.94 -7.54 2.42
C GLU A 271 15.81 -6.60 1.99
N VAL A 272 16.16 -5.49 1.30
CA VAL A 272 15.16 -4.55 0.79
C VAL A 272 14.64 -5.06 -0.55
N LEU A 273 13.42 -5.61 -0.54
CA LEU A 273 12.82 -6.26 -1.71
C LEU A 273 12.39 -5.25 -2.77
N PHE A 274 11.88 -4.09 -2.36
CA PHE A 274 11.49 -3.02 -3.28
C PHE A 274 11.49 -1.64 -2.62
N VAL A 275 11.63 -0.64 -3.47
CA VAL A 275 11.37 0.78 -3.18
C VAL A 275 10.44 1.30 -4.28
N SER A 276 9.29 1.84 -3.91
CA SER A 276 8.31 2.32 -4.89
C SER A 276 7.49 3.50 -4.38
N ILE A 277 6.99 4.27 -5.32
CA ILE A 277 6.03 5.32 -5.04
C ILE A 277 4.69 4.69 -4.65
N VAL A 278 3.96 5.31 -3.73
CA VAL A 278 2.59 4.87 -3.41
C VAL A 278 1.62 5.27 -4.52
N PRO A 279 0.58 4.48 -4.80
CA PRO A 279 -0.44 4.89 -5.74
C PRO A 279 -1.19 6.15 -5.25
N PRO A 280 -1.74 6.95 -6.16
CA PRO A 280 -2.41 8.21 -5.84
C PRO A 280 -3.45 8.12 -4.73
N ILE A 281 -4.19 7.01 -4.65
CA ILE A 281 -5.19 6.77 -3.60
C ILE A 281 -4.58 6.76 -2.18
N VAL A 282 -3.39 6.20 -2.04
CA VAL A 282 -2.66 6.20 -0.75
C VAL A 282 -2.11 7.58 -0.46
N GLY A 283 -1.49 8.21 -1.45
CA GLY A 283 -0.95 9.55 -1.35
C GLY A 283 -2.00 10.61 -0.99
N ALA A 284 -3.21 10.48 -1.56
CA ALA A 284 -4.35 11.32 -1.23
C ALA A 284 -4.74 11.29 0.27
N ASN A 285 -4.57 10.12 0.90
CA ASN A 285 -4.89 9.93 2.31
C ASN A 285 -3.74 10.30 3.27
N SER A 286 -2.50 10.09 2.84
CA SER A 286 -1.31 10.29 3.67
C SER A 286 -0.67 11.66 3.48
N GLY A 287 -0.84 12.25 2.31
CA GLY A 287 -0.25 13.54 1.93
C GLY A 287 1.20 13.45 1.46
N PRO A 288 1.74 14.58 0.96
CA PRO A 288 3.13 14.67 0.53
C PRO A 288 4.13 14.48 1.68
N GLY A 289 5.33 14.00 1.36
CA GLY A 289 6.41 13.74 2.30
C GLY A 289 6.19 12.50 3.18
N THR A 290 5.25 11.63 2.84
CA THR A 290 5.01 10.40 3.59
C THR A 290 6.02 9.33 3.23
N LEU A 291 6.58 8.68 4.25
CA LEU A 291 7.43 7.49 4.14
C LEU A 291 6.76 6.33 4.86
N ILE A 292 6.63 5.21 4.16
CA ILE A 292 5.99 4.00 4.66
C ILE A 292 6.95 2.82 4.47
N THR A 293 7.15 2.02 5.48
CA THR A 293 7.89 0.76 5.35
C THR A 293 7.12 -0.38 5.97
N ALA A 294 7.38 -1.56 5.48
CA ALA A 294 6.96 -2.77 6.14
C ALA A 294 8.12 -3.76 6.26
N CYS A 295 8.12 -4.55 7.32
CA CYS A 295 9.14 -5.57 7.50
C CYS A 295 8.60 -6.82 8.19
N TYR A 296 9.31 -7.93 7.97
CA TYR A 296 9.19 -9.15 8.75
C TYR A 296 10.55 -9.84 8.89
N ASN A 297 10.72 -10.64 9.94
CA ASN A 297 11.93 -11.42 10.14
C ASN A 297 11.90 -12.68 9.29
N ILE A 298 13.02 -13.00 8.64
CA ILE A 298 13.24 -14.29 7.98
C ILE A 298 13.51 -15.33 9.08
N GLU A 299 12.82 -16.45 9.03
CA GLU A 299 13.04 -17.60 9.91
C GLU A 299 14.29 -18.35 9.50
#